data_66acc316504417d17d8a31bdc797e2d9
#
_entry.id   66acc316504417d17d8a31bdc797e2d9
#
_cell.length_a   1.000
_cell.length_b   1.000
_cell.length_c   1.000
_cell.angle_alpha   90.00
_cell.angle_beta   90.00
_cell.angle_gamma   90.00
#
_symmetry.space_group_name_H-M   'P 1'
#
loop_
_entity.id
_entity.type
_entity.pdbx_description
1 polymer ?
#
loop_
_entity_poly.entity_id
_entity_poly.type
_entity_poly.pdbx_seq_one_letter_code
_entity_poly.pdbx_strand_id
1 'polypeptide(L)'
;MLDGELLCWNENQPLPFSFLQKRLGRKKVSPKLLDSHPCILLAYDCLEANGEDLREYSLKERREILEILIQDCDEPRLKISSCLSADSKESLEILRDSSRDFGAEGLMLKKKESPYLSGRKRGHWWKYKIDPLTLDAVLIYAQAGSGRRANLFTDYTFALWKDSELVTFAKAYSGLDQKEIEELDRWIRQNTRERFGPVRSVEPFHVFEIAFEGISESNRHKSGIAVRFPRILRWRKDKVVSEADTLMNARKLLEAA
;
A
#
# COMPACT_ATOMS: atom_id res chain seq x y z
N MET A 1 -12.47 18.28 17.24
CA MET A 1 -12.40 17.31 16.12
C MET A 1 -10.94 16.98 15.84
N LEU A 2 -10.56 15.70 15.77
CA LEU A 2 -9.18 15.26 15.53
C LEU A 2 -9.07 14.57 14.17
N ASP A 3 -7.92 14.69 13.53
CA ASP A 3 -7.50 13.87 12.39
C ASP A 3 -6.39 12.91 12.85
N GLY A 4 -6.51 11.64 12.44
CA GLY A 4 -5.62 10.59 12.92
C GLY A 4 -5.79 9.29 12.14
N GLU A 5 -5.00 8.31 12.49
CA GLU A 5 -5.07 6.96 11.92
C GLU A 5 -5.59 5.96 12.96
N LEU A 6 -6.61 5.18 12.57
CA LEU A 6 -7.12 4.10 13.39
C LEU A 6 -6.27 2.86 13.14
N LEU A 7 -5.58 2.38 14.16
CA LEU A 7 -4.67 1.25 14.10
C LEU A 7 -5.09 0.17 15.10
N CYS A 8 -4.93 -1.11 14.73
CA CYS A 8 -4.83 -2.14 15.75
C CYS A 8 -3.46 -2.03 16.41
N TRP A 9 -3.45 -2.16 17.74
CA TRP A 9 -2.26 -1.86 18.52
C TRP A 9 -2.06 -2.89 19.63
N ASN A 10 -0.84 -3.37 19.80
CA ASN A 10 -0.50 -4.25 20.91
C ASN A 10 0.77 -3.75 21.58
N GLU A 11 0.72 -3.67 22.91
CA GLU A 11 1.81 -3.14 23.71
C GLU A 11 2.24 -1.74 23.25
N ASN A 12 3.33 -1.61 22.49
CA ASN A 12 3.87 -0.33 22.04
C ASN A 12 4.03 -0.22 20.53
N GLN A 13 3.40 -1.09 19.74
CA GLN A 13 3.57 -1.10 18.28
C GLN A 13 2.26 -1.37 17.52
N PRO A 14 2.16 -0.87 16.28
CA PRO A 14 1.04 -1.18 15.43
C PRO A 14 1.05 -2.65 15.01
N LEU A 15 -0.13 -3.25 14.96
CA LEU A 15 -0.33 -4.57 14.37
C LEU A 15 -0.57 -4.45 12.87
N PRO A 16 -0.28 -5.49 12.09
CA PRO A 16 -0.56 -5.53 10.66
C PRO A 16 -2.00 -5.14 10.33
N PHE A 17 -2.22 -4.45 9.21
CA PHE A 17 -3.54 -3.99 8.78
C PHE A 17 -4.60 -5.10 8.70
N SER A 18 -4.19 -6.35 8.47
CA SER A 18 -5.06 -7.52 8.49
C SER A 18 -5.84 -7.70 9.81
N PHE A 19 -5.29 -7.21 10.93
CA PHE A 19 -5.98 -7.19 12.22
C PHE A 19 -7.14 -6.18 12.22
N LEU A 20 -6.91 -4.99 11.70
CA LEU A 20 -7.97 -3.98 11.56
C LEU A 20 -9.04 -4.43 10.57
N GLN A 21 -8.66 -5.06 9.45
CA GLN A 21 -9.61 -5.59 8.46
C GLN A 21 -10.62 -6.57 9.06
N LYS A 22 -10.25 -7.35 10.08
CA LYS A 22 -11.19 -8.26 10.75
C LYS A 22 -12.29 -7.51 11.51
N ARG A 23 -12.08 -6.25 11.86
CA ARG A 23 -13.06 -5.39 12.54
C ARG A 23 -13.88 -4.54 11.56
N LEU A 24 -13.27 -4.10 10.46
CA LEU A 24 -13.92 -3.26 9.45
C LEU A 24 -15.11 -3.96 8.78
N GLY A 25 -16.14 -3.19 8.44
CA GLY A 25 -17.33 -3.69 7.75
C GLY A 25 -18.29 -4.53 8.61
N ARG A 26 -18.00 -4.76 9.89
CA ARG A 26 -18.90 -5.46 10.80
C ARG A 26 -19.94 -4.51 11.39
N LYS A 27 -21.21 -4.90 11.37
CA LYS A 27 -22.29 -4.16 12.05
C LYS A 27 -22.13 -4.16 13.58
N LYS A 28 -21.64 -5.28 14.14
CA LYS A 28 -21.29 -5.44 15.56
C LYS A 28 -19.94 -6.13 15.68
N VAL A 29 -19.07 -5.59 16.50
CA VAL A 29 -17.79 -6.19 16.87
C VAL A 29 -18.01 -6.93 18.20
N SER A 30 -17.71 -8.22 18.26
CA SER A 30 -17.87 -9.02 19.49
C SER A 30 -16.85 -8.61 20.57
N PRO A 31 -17.16 -8.76 21.87
CA PRO A 31 -16.20 -8.51 22.95
C PRO A 31 -14.86 -9.24 22.72
N LYS A 32 -14.92 -10.53 22.40
CA LYS A 32 -13.72 -11.32 22.09
C LYS A 32 -12.85 -10.70 20.99
N LEU A 33 -13.47 -10.07 19.96
CA LEU A 33 -12.73 -9.43 18.87
C LEU A 33 -12.20 -8.05 19.30
N LEU A 34 -12.88 -7.35 20.20
CA LEU A 34 -12.37 -6.11 20.77
C LEU A 34 -11.11 -6.37 21.59
N ASP A 35 -11.12 -7.40 22.42
CA ASP A 35 -10.00 -7.77 23.27
C ASP A 35 -8.79 -8.30 22.48
N SER A 36 -9.05 -9.15 21.48
CA SER A 36 -7.96 -9.76 20.67
C SER A 36 -7.40 -8.82 19.59
N HIS A 37 -8.10 -7.75 19.26
CA HIS A 37 -7.71 -6.77 18.23
C HIS A 37 -7.95 -5.35 18.75
N PRO A 38 -7.27 -4.94 19.85
CA PRO A 38 -7.43 -3.59 20.40
C PRO A 38 -7.03 -2.54 19.38
N CYS A 39 -7.77 -1.43 19.35
CA CYS A 39 -7.48 -0.32 18.43
C CYS A 39 -7.24 0.96 19.20
N ILE A 40 -6.37 1.79 18.65
CA ILE A 40 -6.12 3.16 19.06
C ILE A 40 -6.40 4.13 17.92
N LEU A 41 -6.70 5.38 18.27
CA LEU A 41 -6.59 6.50 17.34
C LEU A 41 -5.22 7.16 17.57
N LEU A 42 -4.37 7.12 16.55
CA LEU A 42 -3.09 7.82 16.54
C LEU A 42 -3.28 9.18 15.88
N ALA A 43 -3.57 10.22 16.71
CA ALA A 43 -3.89 11.54 16.24
C ALA A 43 -2.63 12.32 15.81
N TYR A 44 -2.73 13.05 14.71
CA TYR A 44 -1.63 13.88 14.18
C TYR A 44 -2.05 15.32 13.87
N ASP A 45 -3.35 15.65 13.94
CA ASP A 45 -3.84 17.03 13.73
C ASP A 45 -5.11 17.29 14.56
N CYS A 46 -5.34 18.57 14.90
CA CYS A 46 -6.54 19.04 15.59
C CYS A 46 -7.27 20.06 14.72
N LEU A 47 -8.49 19.74 14.32
CA LEU A 47 -9.28 20.57 13.40
C LEU A 47 -10.29 21.45 14.09
N GLU A 48 -10.69 21.10 15.31
CA GLU A 48 -11.62 21.85 16.14
C GLU A 48 -11.36 21.54 17.62
N ALA A 49 -11.34 22.57 18.44
CA ALA A 49 -11.21 22.46 19.90
C ALA A 49 -12.11 23.50 20.57
N ASN A 50 -12.82 23.13 21.65
CA ASN A 50 -13.69 24.01 22.43
C ASN A 50 -14.72 24.78 21.59
N GLY A 51 -15.19 24.21 20.47
CA GLY A 51 -16.14 24.84 19.55
C GLY A 51 -15.50 25.81 18.54
N GLU A 52 -14.18 25.95 18.54
CA GLU A 52 -13.44 26.80 17.62
C GLU A 52 -12.88 25.96 16.45
N ASP A 53 -13.09 26.39 15.21
CA ASP A 53 -12.53 25.80 14.00
C ASP A 53 -11.06 26.23 13.82
N LEU A 54 -10.16 25.27 13.87
CA LEU A 54 -8.71 25.51 13.81
C LEU A 54 -8.10 25.33 12.43
N ARG A 55 -8.88 25.00 11.40
CA ARG A 55 -8.34 24.63 10.09
C ARG A 55 -7.53 25.73 9.41
N GLU A 56 -7.86 27.00 9.67
CA GLU A 56 -7.11 28.16 9.16
C GLU A 56 -5.83 28.47 9.97
N TYR A 57 -5.67 27.90 11.16
CA TYR A 57 -4.46 28.03 11.96
C TYR A 57 -3.29 27.27 11.29
N SER A 58 -2.06 27.66 11.62
CA SER A 58 -0.88 26.93 11.19
C SER A 58 -0.86 25.51 11.79
N LEU A 59 -0.25 24.55 11.08
CA LEU A 59 -0.06 23.20 11.61
C LEU A 59 0.66 23.20 12.97
N LYS A 60 1.59 24.14 13.17
CA LYS A 60 2.32 24.29 14.43
C LYS A 60 1.36 24.59 15.59
N GLU A 61 0.49 25.59 15.43
CA GLU A 61 -0.49 25.95 16.46
C GLU A 61 -1.49 24.82 16.71
N ARG A 62 -2.02 24.19 15.65
CA ARG A 62 -2.92 23.05 15.79
C ARG A 62 -2.27 21.87 16.51
N ARG A 63 -0.96 21.67 16.30
CA ARG A 63 -0.20 20.62 16.97
C ARG A 63 -0.02 20.90 18.45
N GLU A 64 0.30 22.13 18.84
CA GLU A 64 0.41 22.56 20.24
C GLU A 64 -0.92 22.34 20.99
N ILE A 65 -2.04 22.70 20.35
CA ILE A 65 -3.38 22.44 20.91
C ILE A 65 -3.64 20.92 21.04
N LEU A 66 -3.29 20.13 20.03
CA LEU A 66 -3.43 18.67 20.06
C LEU A 66 -2.66 18.04 21.21
N GLU A 67 -1.43 18.47 21.45
CA GLU A 67 -0.56 17.97 22.52
C GLU A 67 -1.17 18.23 23.91
N ILE A 68 -1.68 19.43 24.13
CA ILE A 68 -2.38 19.79 25.38
C ILE A 68 -3.64 18.92 25.55
N LEU A 69 -4.48 18.82 24.53
CA LEU A 69 -5.72 18.04 24.58
C LEU A 69 -5.50 16.56 24.90
N ILE A 70 -4.44 15.96 24.32
CA ILE A 70 -4.15 14.55 24.57
C ILE A 70 -3.52 14.35 25.96
N GLN A 71 -2.69 15.29 26.41
CA GLN A 71 -2.10 15.25 27.75
C GLN A 71 -3.18 15.32 28.84
N ASP A 72 -4.22 16.13 28.64
CA ASP A 72 -5.34 16.30 29.58
C ASP A 72 -6.37 15.16 29.48
N CYS A 73 -6.31 14.34 28.45
CA CYS A 73 -7.27 13.28 28.17
C CYS A 73 -6.79 11.94 28.74
N ASP A 74 -7.50 11.41 29.74
CA ASP A 74 -7.21 10.08 30.34
C ASP A 74 -7.86 8.94 29.52
N GLU A 75 -7.59 8.91 28.20
CA GLU A 75 -8.07 7.84 27.32
C GLU A 75 -6.86 7.09 26.69
N PRO A 76 -6.54 5.88 27.16
CA PRO A 76 -5.34 5.14 26.72
C PRO A 76 -5.38 4.73 25.24
N ARG A 77 -6.57 4.76 24.62
CA ARG A 77 -6.74 4.45 23.19
C ARG A 77 -6.56 5.67 22.28
N LEU A 78 -6.41 6.86 22.84
CA LEU A 78 -6.06 8.07 22.12
C LEU A 78 -4.58 8.34 22.31
N LYS A 79 -3.81 8.27 21.25
CA LYS A 79 -2.37 8.54 21.28
C LYS A 79 -2.00 9.61 20.27
N ILE A 80 -0.90 10.29 20.53
CA ILE A 80 -0.35 11.28 19.60
C ILE A 80 0.71 10.65 18.70
N SER A 81 0.62 10.91 17.41
CA SER A 81 1.68 10.54 16.45
C SER A 81 2.93 11.36 16.73
N SER A 82 4.07 10.71 16.92
CA SER A 82 5.33 11.39 17.21
C SER A 82 5.78 12.28 16.06
N CYS A 83 6.28 13.46 16.40
CA CYS A 83 6.97 14.31 15.44
C CYS A 83 8.45 13.91 15.41
N LEU A 84 8.92 13.45 14.25
CA LEU A 84 10.31 13.09 14.05
C LEU A 84 11.12 14.32 13.66
N SER A 85 12.36 14.41 14.10
CA SER A 85 13.30 15.49 13.76
C SER A 85 14.44 14.93 12.92
N ALA A 86 14.85 15.68 11.90
CA ALA A 86 16.02 15.40 11.08
C ALA A 86 16.77 16.71 10.83
N ASP A 87 18.06 16.70 11.08
CA ASP A 87 18.91 17.91 10.96
C ASP A 87 19.61 17.98 9.60
N SER A 88 19.57 16.89 8.83
CA SER A 88 20.16 16.80 7.50
C SER A 88 19.31 15.94 6.57
N LYS A 89 19.63 15.98 5.28
CA LYS A 89 18.99 15.11 4.27
C LYS A 89 19.30 13.64 4.56
N GLU A 90 20.52 13.34 4.96
CA GLU A 90 20.99 11.99 5.28
C GLU A 90 20.25 11.42 6.48
N SER A 91 20.05 12.20 7.54
CA SER A 91 19.26 11.77 8.71
C SER A 91 17.77 11.55 8.36
N LEU A 92 17.21 12.37 7.45
CA LEU A 92 15.86 12.19 6.95
C LEU A 92 15.71 10.90 6.12
N GLU A 93 16.72 10.57 5.30
CA GLU A 93 16.76 9.31 4.53
C GLU A 93 16.83 8.09 5.45
N ILE A 94 17.67 8.13 6.49
CA ILE A 94 17.75 7.06 7.50
C ILE A 94 16.38 6.85 8.19
N LEU A 95 15.72 7.94 8.61
CA LEU A 95 14.38 7.86 9.20
C LEU A 95 13.35 7.28 8.23
N ARG A 96 13.42 7.64 6.95
CA ARG A 96 12.54 7.08 5.92
C ARG A 96 12.78 5.58 5.77
N ASP A 97 14.03 5.16 5.66
CA ASP A 97 14.39 3.77 5.38
C ASP A 97 14.06 2.85 6.57
N SER A 98 14.16 3.35 7.81
CA SER A 98 13.73 2.63 9.01
C SER A 98 12.20 2.55 9.20
N SER A 99 11.40 3.19 8.34
CA SER A 99 9.94 3.20 8.48
C SER A 99 9.32 1.80 8.44
N ARG A 100 9.93 0.84 7.73
CA ARG A 100 9.45 -0.55 7.68
C ARG A 100 9.51 -1.24 9.03
N ASP A 101 10.50 -0.95 9.85
CA ASP A 101 10.65 -1.53 11.19
C ASP A 101 9.46 -1.18 12.10
N PHE A 102 8.77 -0.08 11.77
CA PHE A 102 7.55 0.38 12.43
C PHE A 102 6.26 0.07 11.66
N GLY A 103 6.32 -0.78 10.64
CA GLY A 103 5.17 -1.13 9.80
C GLY A 103 4.63 0.05 8.95
N ALA A 104 5.45 1.09 8.72
CA ALA A 104 5.09 2.28 7.95
C ALA A 104 5.67 2.24 6.53
N GLU A 105 5.05 2.99 5.61
CA GLU A 105 5.44 3.07 4.19
C GLU A 105 6.40 4.24 3.90
N GLY A 106 6.87 4.94 4.93
CA GLY A 106 7.69 6.14 4.82
C GLY A 106 7.24 7.24 5.77
N LEU A 107 7.64 8.47 5.45
CA LEU A 107 7.38 9.66 6.26
C LEU A 107 6.30 10.55 5.62
N MET A 108 5.56 11.28 6.45
CA MET A 108 4.73 12.39 6.02
C MET A 108 5.42 13.71 6.39
N LEU A 109 5.91 14.42 5.38
CA LEU A 109 6.51 15.75 5.55
C LEU A 109 5.40 16.79 5.48
N LYS A 110 5.31 17.66 6.47
CA LYS A 110 4.27 18.68 6.57
C LYS A 110 4.89 20.06 6.82
N LYS A 111 4.43 21.06 6.06
CA LYS A 111 4.85 22.45 6.26
C LYS A 111 4.23 22.98 7.55
N LYS A 112 5.05 23.47 8.50
CA LYS A 112 4.62 23.92 9.84
C LYS A 112 3.62 25.07 9.80
N GLU A 113 3.77 25.98 8.84
CA GLU A 113 2.92 27.17 8.66
C GLU A 113 1.69 26.90 7.80
N SER A 114 1.40 25.65 7.46
CA SER A 114 0.27 25.35 6.57
C SER A 114 -1.06 25.29 7.30
N PRO A 115 -2.15 25.86 6.71
CA PRO A 115 -3.50 25.57 7.15
C PRO A 115 -3.89 24.12 6.79
N TYR A 116 -5.02 23.65 7.32
CA TYR A 116 -5.60 22.36 6.98
C TYR A 116 -6.56 22.52 5.79
N LEU A 117 -6.12 22.08 4.61
CA LEU A 117 -6.87 22.27 3.37
C LEU A 117 -7.72 21.04 3.04
N SER A 118 -8.95 21.28 2.59
CA SER A 118 -9.83 20.23 2.09
C SER A 118 -9.36 19.69 0.73
N GLY A 119 -9.44 18.38 0.55
CA GLY A 119 -9.11 17.69 -0.68
C GLY A 119 -7.60 17.57 -0.93
N ARG A 120 -7.23 17.19 -2.16
CA ARG A 120 -5.82 16.96 -2.54
C ARG A 120 -5.17 18.25 -3.03
N LYS A 121 -4.70 19.07 -2.11
CA LYS A 121 -3.93 20.28 -2.42
C LYS A 121 -2.43 19.99 -2.37
N ARG A 122 -1.68 20.51 -3.35
CA ARG A 122 -0.21 20.37 -3.41
C ARG A 122 0.45 21.52 -2.63
N GLY A 123 1.68 21.28 -2.16
CA GLY A 123 2.55 22.33 -1.63
C GLY A 123 2.58 22.45 -0.10
N HIS A 124 1.85 21.62 0.63
CA HIS A 124 1.81 21.66 2.09
C HIS A 124 2.21 20.35 2.75
N TRP A 125 1.79 19.21 2.19
CA TRP A 125 2.07 17.88 2.71
C TRP A 125 2.64 16.99 1.60
N TRP A 126 3.68 16.21 1.92
CA TRP A 126 4.35 15.30 0.98
C TRP A 126 4.56 13.94 1.63
N LYS A 127 4.28 12.89 0.88
CA LYS A 127 4.66 11.53 1.26
C LYS A 127 6.08 11.27 0.78
N TYR A 128 6.99 11.05 1.71
CA TYR A 128 8.36 10.61 1.42
C TYR A 128 8.45 9.12 1.69
N LYS A 129 8.07 8.35 0.69
CA LYS A 129 7.97 6.89 0.80
C LYS A 129 9.32 6.21 0.65
N ILE A 130 9.45 5.03 1.30
CA ILE A 130 10.49 4.05 0.98
C ILE A 130 10.23 3.47 -0.41
N ASP A 131 11.27 2.94 -1.04
CA ASP A 131 11.12 2.26 -2.30
C ASP A 131 10.25 1.00 -2.13
N PRO A 132 9.33 0.73 -3.07
CA PRO A 132 8.51 -0.45 -3.01
C PRO A 132 9.36 -1.71 -3.14
N LEU A 133 8.86 -2.82 -2.63
CA LEU A 133 9.39 -4.14 -2.96
C LEU A 133 9.09 -4.46 -4.41
N THR A 134 10.01 -5.12 -5.10
CA THR A 134 9.82 -5.51 -6.51
C THR A 134 10.15 -6.97 -6.75
N LEU A 135 9.46 -7.58 -7.70
CA LEU A 135 9.76 -8.90 -8.26
C LEU A 135 9.46 -8.89 -9.75
N ASP A 136 10.30 -9.59 -10.53
CA ASP A 136 10.06 -9.83 -11.94
C ASP A 136 9.12 -11.02 -12.11
N ALA A 137 7.95 -10.81 -12.69
CA ALA A 137 6.89 -11.81 -12.81
C ALA A 137 6.40 -11.96 -14.25
N VAL A 138 5.95 -13.16 -14.60
CA VAL A 138 5.49 -13.51 -15.93
C VAL A 138 4.01 -13.21 -16.10
N LEU A 139 3.61 -12.55 -17.18
CA LEU A 139 2.21 -12.37 -17.55
C LEU A 139 1.59 -13.70 -17.96
N ILE A 140 0.49 -14.10 -17.31
CA ILE A 140 -0.21 -15.37 -17.60
C ILE A 140 -1.69 -15.19 -17.93
N TYR A 141 -2.34 -14.13 -17.40
CA TYR A 141 -3.73 -13.80 -17.75
C TYR A 141 -3.90 -12.30 -17.95
N ALA A 142 -4.83 -11.97 -18.84
CA ALA A 142 -5.29 -10.61 -19.07
C ALA A 142 -6.81 -10.55 -19.06
N GLN A 143 -7.37 -9.47 -18.54
CA GLN A 143 -8.80 -9.21 -18.51
C GLN A 143 -9.10 -7.83 -19.07
N ALA A 144 -10.21 -7.70 -19.81
CA ALA A 144 -10.67 -6.41 -20.32
C ALA A 144 -10.93 -5.43 -19.18
N GLY A 145 -10.58 -4.18 -19.38
CA GLY A 145 -10.83 -3.10 -18.45
C GLY A 145 -12.31 -2.73 -18.36
N SER A 146 -12.59 -1.62 -17.70
CA SER A 146 -13.94 -1.10 -17.54
C SER A 146 -14.05 0.34 -18.07
N GLY A 147 -15.27 0.82 -18.29
CA GLY A 147 -15.55 2.19 -18.75
C GLY A 147 -14.87 2.49 -20.07
N ARG A 148 -14.09 3.57 -20.16
CA ARG A 148 -13.41 4.01 -21.40
C ARG A 148 -12.41 2.99 -21.95
N ARG A 149 -11.92 2.04 -21.12
CA ARG A 149 -10.95 1.00 -21.48
C ARG A 149 -11.57 -0.38 -21.64
N ALA A 150 -12.90 -0.49 -21.75
CA ALA A 150 -13.61 -1.78 -21.87
C ALA A 150 -13.18 -2.62 -23.09
N ASN A 151 -12.65 -1.95 -24.13
CA ASN A 151 -12.18 -2.60 -25.35
C ASN A 151 -10.69 -3.00 -25.32
N LEU A 152 -9.97 -2.68 -24.24
CA LEU A 152 -8.56 -2.98 -24.08
C LEU A 152 -8.36 -3.91 -22.89
N PHE A 153 -7.38 -4.80 -22.99
CA PHE A 153 -6.93 -5.55 -21.82
C PHE A 153 -6.08 -4.64 -20.94
N THR A 154 -6.52 -4.40 -19.70
CA THR A 154 -5.84 -3.50 -18.74
C THR A 154 -5.66 -4.09 -17.36
N ASP A 155 -6.29 -5.22 -17.09
CA ASP A 155 -6.11 -5.98 -15.85
C ASP A 155 -5.24 -7.20 -16.15
N TYR A 156 -4.08 -7.29 -15.52
CA TYR A 156 -3.08 -8.30 -15.81
C TYR A 156 -2.81 -9.16 -14.58
N THR A 157 -2.68 -10.46 -14.77
CA THR A 157 -2.32 -11.42 -13.72
C THR A 157 -0.94 -11.98 -14.00
N PHE A 158 -0.09 -11.90 -12.99
CA PHE A 158 1.31 -12.27 -13.05
C PHE A 158 1.60 -13.48 -12.17
N ALA A 159 2.58 -14.27 -12.58
CA ALA A 159 3.01 -15.49 -11.91
C ALA A 159 4.52 -15.47 -11.65
N LEU A 160 4.91 -16.21 -10.62
CA LEU A 160 6.29 -16.52 -10.28
C LEU A 160 6.55 -18.01 -10.45
N TRP A 161 7.80 -18.37 -10.65
CA TRP A 161 8.20 -19.76 -10.73
C TRP A 161 8.15 -20.44 -9.35
N LYS A 162 7.50 -21.60 -9.33
CA LYS A 162 7.60 -22.59 -8.25
C LYS A 162 8.08 -23.88 -8.91
N ASP A 163 9.33 -24.23 -8.68
CA ASP A 163 9.99 -25.32 -9.39
C ASP A 163 9.89 -25.09 -10.91
N SER A 164 9.17 -25.94 -11.63
CA SER A 164 8.94 -25.83 -13.09
C SER A 164 7.57 -25.25 -13.46
N GLU A 165 6.77 -24.79 -12.49
CA GLU A 165 5.41 -24.28 -12.72
C GLU A 165 5.29 -22.78 -12.42
N LEU A 166 4.49 -22.09 -13.24
CA LEU A 166 4.11 -20.70 -13.00
C LEU A 166 2.88 -20.65 -12.09
N VAL A 167 3.06 -20.07 -10.88
CA VAL A 167 2.00 -19.92 -9.88
C VAL A 167 1.61 -18.46 -9.78
N THR A 168 0.29 -18.19 -9.85
CA THR A 168 -0.27 -16.83 -9.72
C THR A 168 0.25 -16.13 -8.47
N PHE A 169 0.79 -14.94 -8.65
CA PHE A 169 1.39 -14.12 -7.61
C PHE A 169 0.61 -12.83 -7.35
N ALA A 170 0.36 -12.03 -8.39
CA ALA A 170 -0.25 -10.71 -8.26
C ALA A 170 -1.17 -10.39 -9.44
N LYS A 171 -2.13 -9.48 -9.20
CA LYS A 171 -2.94 -8.86 -10.24
C LYS A 171 -2.72 -7.35 -10.20
N ALA A 172 -2.28 -6.75 -11.32
CA ALA A 172 -2.08 -5.31 -11.44
C ALA A 172 -2.84 -4.73 -12.65
N TYR A 173 -3.26 -3.46 -12.52
CA TYR A 173 -4.04 -2.74 -13.53
C TYR A 173 -3.50 -1.34 -13.82
N SER A 174 -2.34 -1.00 -13.29
CA SER A 174 -1.70 0.30 -13.46
C SER A 174 -0.19 0.16 -13.65
N GLY A 175 0.43 1.19 -14.22
CA GLY A 175 1.89 1.30 -14.38
C GLY A 175 2.34 1.34 -15.84
N LEU A 176 1.56 0.81 -16.80
CA LEU A 176 1.85 0.94 -18.22
C LEU A 176 1.32 2.27 -18.77
N ASP A 177 2.04 2.84 -19.71
CA ASP A 177 1.57 3.96 -20.52
C ASP A 177 0.57 3.51 -21.61
N GLN A 178 -0.03 4.47 -22.33
CA GLN A 178 -1.05 4.15 -23.32
C GLN A 178 -0.48 3.35 -24.51
N LYS A 179 0.76 3.62 -24.92
CA LYS A 179 1.42 2.90 -26.04
C LYS A 179 1.71 1.46 -25.65
N GLU A 180 2.22 1.24 -24.44
CA GLU A 180 2.47 -0.08 -23.90
C GLU A 180 1.18 -0.90 -23.76
N ILE A 181 0.08 -0.27 -23.29
CA ILE A 181 -1.24 -0.94 -23.21
C ILE A 181 -1.71 -1.38 -24.59
N GLU A 182 -1.60 -0.52 -25.61
CA GLU A 182 -2.01 -0.85 -26.98
C GLU A 182 -1.12 -1.91 -27.65
N GLU A 183 0.19 -1.88 -27.36
CA GLU A 183 1.15 -2.90 -27.81
C GLU A 183 0.80 -4.25 -27.18
N LEU A 184 0.59 -4.27 -25.87
CA LEU A 184 0.28 -5.49 -25.12
C LEU A 184 -1.12 -6.03 -25.48
N ASP A 185 -2.12 -5.18 -25.71
CA ASP A 185 -3.45 -5.59 -26.15
C ASP A 185 -3.40 -6.33 -27.50
N ARG A 186 -2.65 -5.80 -28.48
CA ARG A 186 -2.46 -6.47 -29.77
C ARG A 186 -1.80 -7.84 -29.61
N TRP A 187 -0.77 -7.90 -28.78
CA TRP A 187 -0.07 -9.16 -28.51
C TRP A 187 -0.98 -10.18 -27.81
N ILE A 188 -1.75 -9.77 -26.78
CA ILE A 188 -2.69 -10.63 -26.05
C ILE A 188 -3.73 -11.24 -27.01
N ARG A 189 -4.27 -10.46 -27.94
CA ARG A 189 -5.27 -10.95 -28.92
C ARG A 189 -4.69 -12.03 -29.84
N GLN A 190 -3.43 -11.92 -30.20
CA GLN A 190 -2.73 -12.87 -31.07
C GLN A 190 -2.23 -14.12 -30.34
N ASN A 191 -1.94 -13.99 -29.03
CA ASN A 191 -1.31 -15.05 -28.22
C ASN A 191 -2.24 -15.56 -27.09
N THR A 192 -3.57 -15.42 -27.25
CA THR A 192 -4.55 -16.01 -26.36
C THR A 192 -4.60 -17.54 -26.56
N ARG A 193 -4.32 -18.29 -25.48
CA ARG A 193 -4.44 -19.75 -25.45
C ARG A 193 -5.86 -20.19 -25.18
N GLU A 194 -6.47 -19.65 -24.12
CA GLU A 194 -7.81 -20.02 -23.65
C GLU A 194 -8.62 -18.80 -23.23
N ARG A 195 -9.95 -18.94 -23.23
CA ARG A 195 -10.88 -17.88 -22.87
C ARG A 195 -11.78 -18.33 -21.73
N PHE A 196 -11.75 -17.58 -20.62
CA PHE A 196 -12.59 -17.80 -19.42
C PHE A 196 -13.48 -16.58 -19.21
N GLY A 197 -14.58 -16.49 -19.95
CA GLY A 197 -15.40 -15.27 -19.95
C GLY A 197 -14.61 -14.01 -20.34
N PRO A 198 -14.46 -13.01 -19.46
CA PRO A 198 -13.70 -11.80 -19.77
C PRO A 198 -12.18 -12.00 -19.68
N VAL A 199 -11.71 -13.11 -19.10
CA VAL A 199 -10.28 -13.38 -18.90
C VAL A 199 -9.73 -14.15 -20.09
N ARG A 200 -8.49 -13.84 -20.46
CA ARG A 200 -7.70 -14.56 -21.46
C ARG A 200 -6.48 -15.17 -20.78
N SER A 201 -6.26 -16.45 -20.95
CA SER A 201 -4.97 -17.09 -20.72
C SER A 201 -4.08 -16.79 -21.90
N VAL A 202 -2.86 -16.38 -21.64
CA VAL A 202 -1.89 -16.01 -22.70
C VAL A 202 -0.66 -16.90 -22.64
N GLU A 203 0.08 -16.93 -23.75
CA GLU A 203 1.40 -17.56 -23.79
C GLU A 203 2.31 -16.89 -22.75
N PRO A 204 2.96 -17.65 -21.85
CA PRO A 204 3.99 -17.12 -20.96
C PRO A 204 5.19 -16.62 -21.77
N PHE A 205 5.27 -15.33 -22.01
CA PHE A 205 6.31 -14.73 -22.85
C PHE A 205 6.87 -13.43 -22.27
N HIS A 206 6.02 -12.59 -21.72
CA HIS A 206 6.42 -11.28 -21.23
C HIS A 206 6.69 -11.29 -19.72
N VAL A 207 7.81 -10.68 -19.35
CA VAL A 207 8.23 -10.45 -17.97
C VAL A 207 8.01 -8.98 -17.59
N PHE A 208 7.49 -8.76 -16.39
CA PHE A 208 7.24 -7.42 -15.86
C PHE A 208 7.78 -7.29 -14.44
N GLU A 209 8.40 -6.18 -14.15
CA GLU A 209 8.75 -5.80 -12.78
C GLU A 209 7.50 -5.31 -12.08
N ILE A 210 7.08 -6.04 -11.05
CA ILE A 210 5.89 -5.75 -10.26
C ILE A 210 6.34 -5.15 -8.94
N ALA A 211 5.93 -3.90 -8.71
CA ALA A 211 6.16 -3.19 -7.45
C ALA A 211 4.96 -3.38 -6.51
N PHE A 212 5.22 -3.48 -5.20
CA PHE A 212 4.18 -3.58 -4.17
C PHE A 212 4.67 -2.99 -2.84
N GLU A 213 3.74 -2.49 -2.02
CA GLU A 213 4.06 -1.79 -0.76
C GLU A 213 4.30 -2.74 0.41
N GLY A 214 3.80 -3.96 0.34
CA GLY A 214 3.98 -4.96 1.40
C GLY A 214 3.63 -6.35 0.91
N ILE A 215 4.11 -7.35 1.64
CA ILE A 215 3.92 -8.76 1.39
C ILE A 215 3.47 -9.44 2.69
N SER A 216 2.56 -10.41 2.59
CA SER A 216 2.06 -11.15 3.74
C SER A 216 1.68 -12.58 3.36
N GLU A 217 1.60 -13.48 4.34
CA GLU A 217 1.04 -14.81 4.13
C GLU A 217 -0.44 -14.75 3.75
N SER A 218 -0.88 -15.69 2.92
CA SER A 218 -2.27 -15.78 2.48
C SER A 218 -2.69 -17.22 2.21
N ASN A 219 -3.70 -17.68 2.93
CA ASN A 219 -4.34 -18.97 2.68
C ASN A 219 -5.34 -18.94 1.50
N ARG A 220 -5.57 -17.76 0.90
CA ARG A 220 -6.52 -17.58 -0.21
C ARG A 220 -5.87 -17.75 -1.58
N HIS A 221 -4.55 -17.56 -1.67
CA HIS A 221 -3.81 -17.61 -2.92
C HIS A 221 -3.01 -18.91 -3.04
N LYS A 222 -2.95 -19.49 -4.24
CA LYS A 222 -2.16 -20.69 -4.51
C LYS A 222 -0.67 -20.52 -4.22
N SER A 223 -0.16 -19.30 -4.35
CA SER A 223 1.23 -18.94 -3.99
C SER A 223 1.49 -18.99 -2.47
N GLY A 224 0.45 -18.96 -1.64
CA GLY A 224 0.59 -18.75 -0.19
C GLY A 224 0.88 -17.31 0.22
N ILE A 225 0.91 -16.37 -0.73
CA ILE A 225 1.36 -14.99 -0.54
C ILE A 225 0.31 -14.01 -1.07
N ALA A 226 0.11 -12.89 -0.38
CA ALA A 226 -0.62 -11.73 -0.84
C ALA A 226 0.28 -10.50 -0.85
N VAL A 227 0.16 -9.66 -1.86
CA VAL A 227 0.89 -8.38 -1.96
C VAL A 227 -0.07 -7.20 -1.90
N ARG A 228 0.39 -6.10 -1.31
CA ARG A 228 -0.40 -4.89 -1.11
C ARG A 228 -0.09 -3.87 -2.20
N PHE A 229 -1.13 -3.36 -2.87
CA PHE A 229 -1.04 -2.37 -3.95
C PHE A 229 -0.07 -2.75 -5.08
N PRO A 230 -0.21 -3.95 -5.67
CA PRO A 230 0.64 -4.34 -6.79
C PRO A 230 0.38 -3.44 -8.01
N ARG A 231 1.47 -3.03 -8.63
CA ARG A 231 1.46 -2.23 -9.86
C ARG A 231 2.63 -2.64 -10.75
N ILE A 232 2.48 -2.45 -12.05
CA ILE A 232 3.58 -2.64 -12.99
C ILE A 232 4.53 -1.43 -12.82
N LEU A 233 5.80 -1.70 -12.52
CA LEU A 233 6.84 -0.68 -12.49
C LEU A 233 7.47 -0.52 -13.87
N ARG A 234 7.74 -1.66 -14.53
CA ARG A 234 8.40 -1.68 -15.84
C ARG A 234 8.08 -2.96 -16.61
N TRP A 235 7.93 -2.85 -17.93
CA TRP A 235 7.93 -3.98 -18.83
C TRP A 235 9.38 -4.42 -19.11
N ARG A 236 9.74 -5.62 -18.69
CA ARG A 236 11.09 -6.18 -18.80
C ARG A 236 11.30 -6.84 -20.16
N LYS A 237 11.32 -6.02 -21.24
CA LYS A 237 11.59 -6.51 -22.61
C LYS A 237 13.00 -7.08 -22.78
N ASP A 238 13.87 -6.82 -21.83
CA ASP A 238 15.26 -7.30 -21.71
C ASP A 238 15.38 -8.70 -21.12
N LYS A 239 14.29 -9.27 -20.54
CA LYS A 239 14.29 -10.57 -19.86
C LYS A 239 13.44 -11.61 -20.58
N VAL A 240 13.93 -12.86 -20.56
CA VAL A 240 13.15 -14.03 -20.95
C VAL A 240 12.42 -14.64 -19.74
N VAL A 241 11.40 -15.46 -20.01
CA VAL A 241 10.52 -16.03 -18.99
C VAL A 241 11.25 -16.81 -17.89
N SER A 242 12.34 -17.50 -18.27
CA SER A 242 13.17 -18.27 -17.33
C SER A 242 13.96 -17.40 -16.34
N GLU A 243 14.09 -16.11 -16.61
CA GLU A 243 14.79 -15.14 -15.75
C GLU A 243 13.83 -14.42 -14.78
N ALA A 244 12.54 -14.74 -14.83
CA ALA A 244 11.58 -14.23 -13.85
C ALA A 244 11.84 -14.82 -12.46
N ASP A 245 11.43 -14.07 -11.43
CA ASP A 245 11.62 -14.45 -10.05
C ASP A 245 10.83 -15.70 -9.65
N THR A 246 11.23 -16.29 -8.53
CA THR A 246 10.62 -17.48 -7.96
C THR A 246 9.77 -17.14 -6.73
N LEU A 247 8.88 -18.05 -6.34
CA LEU A 247 8.17 -17.95 -5.05
C LEU A 247 9.13 -17.98 -3.85
N MET A 248 10.31 -18.57 -4.00
CA MET A 248 11.34 -18.54 -2.97
C MET A 248 11.88 -17.12 -2.77
N ASN A 249 12.09 -16.37 -3.85
CA ASN A 249 12.49 -14.94 -3.77
C ASN A 249 11.42 -14.12 -3.05
N ALA A 250 10.13 -14.36 -3.38
CA ALA A 250 9.02 -13.69 -2.71
C ALA A 250 8.96 -14.03 -1.20
N ARG A 251 9.24 -15.27 -0.81
CA ARG A 251 9.28 -15.69 0.61
C ARG A 251 10.42 -15.03 1.37
N LYS A 252 11.60 -14.86 0.75
CA LYS A 252 12.70 -14.11 1.38
C LYS A 252 12.31 -12.67 1.67
N LEU A 253 11.53 -12.03 0.79
CA LEU A 253 11.00 -10.68 1.05
C LEU A 253 9.97 -10.69 2.18
N LEU A 254 9.19 -11.75 2.34
CA LEU A 254 8.23 -11.91 3.44
C LEU A 254 8.91 -12.08 4.80
N GLU A 255 10.05 -12.77 4.84
CA GLU A 255 10.84 -12.98 6.06
C GLU A 255 11.61 -11.71 6.48
N ALA A 256 11.89 -10.82 5.53
CA ALA A 256 12.59 -9.55 5.74
C ALA A 256 11.65 -8.35 5.99
N ALA A 257 10.34 -8.54 5.88
CA ALA A 257 9.31 -7.49 6.01
C ALA A 257 8.61 -7.53 7.36
#